data_b31e889fa01edbe4317088fd75019dcf
#
_entry.id   b31e889fa01edbe4317088fd75019dcf
#
_cell.length_a   1.000
_cell.length_b   1.000
_cell.length_c   1.000
_cell.angle_alpha   90.00
_cell.angle_beta   90.00
_cell.angle_gamma   90.00
#
_symmetry.space_group_name_H-M   'P 1'
#
loop_
_entity.id
_entity.type
_entity.pdbx_description
1 polymer ?
#
loop_
_entity_poly.entity_id
_entity_poly.type
_entity_poly.pdbx_seq_one_letter_code
_entity_poly.pdbx_strand_id
1 'polypeptide(L)'
;FLCKVAMDIVAKHIPADKNGVRIAELDEMKFRRELWSHQPLTDFWRVGRGIAKKLEQNGMFTMGDVALCSERNEDLLYKLFGKNAELLIDHAWGWEPTTIKAIKAYRPSSNSLSSGQVLHCPYESQKAKLVVREMTDLLVLDLVDKGLVTDQMVLTVGYDIENLTDPARRAKYHGAVEKDPYGREIPKQAHGSINLDGHTSSTRKIMCAVSELFDRIVDKNLLVRRM
;
A
#
# COMPACT_ATOMS: atom_id res chain seq x y z
N PHE A 1 6.88 15.13 -7.59
CA PHE A 1 6.27 15.50 -6.31
C PHE A 1 5.25 16.63 -6.46
N LEU A 2 5.63 17.82 -6.91
CA LEU A 2 4.73 19.00 -6.97
C LEU A 2 3.45 18.76 -7.79
N CYS A 3 3.52 18.09 -8.95
CA CYS A 3 2.32 17.75 -9.73
C CYS A 3 1.33 16.88 -8.93
N LYS A 4 1.84 15.94 -8.13
CA LYS A 4 1.00 15.09 -7.28
C LYS A 4 0.36 15.89 -6.15
N VAL A 5 1.11 16.77 -5.50
CA VAL A 5 0.62 17.67 -4.45
C VAL A 5 -0.39 18.68 -5.00
N ALA A 6 -0.12 19.28 -6.16
CA ALA A 6 -1.07 20.16 -6.84
C ALA A 6 -2.42 19.47 -7.09
N MET A 7 -2.39 18.21 -7.52
CA MET A 7 -3.59 17.41 -7.76
C MET A 7 -4.31 17.03 -6.46
N ASP A 8 -3.58 16.55 -5.46
CA ASP A 8 -4.18 15.94 -4.26
C ASP A 8 -4.62 16.99 -3.24
N ILE A 9 -3.90 18.09 -3.11
CA ILE A 9 -4.18 19.13 -2.10
C ILE A 9 -4.83 20.34 -2.75
N VAL A 10 -4.20 20.96 -3.77
CA VAL A 10 -4.67 22.24 -4.31
C VAL A 10 -5.93 22.08 -5.17
N ALA A 11 -5.89 21.21 -6.18
CA ALA A 11 -6.99 21.07 -7.14
C ALA A 11 -8.31 20.60 -6.49
N LYS A 12 -8.24 19.81 -5.43
CA LYS A 12 -9.44 19.33 -4.72
C LYS A 12 -10.23 20.46 -4.06
N HIS A 13 -9.59 21.57 -3.71
CA HIS A 13 -10.18 22.67 -2.97
C HIS A 13 -10.55 23.88 -3.85
N ILE A 14 -10.25 23.84 -5.16
CA ILE A 14 -10.68 24.89 -6.09
C ILE A 14 -11.98 24.49 -6.80
N PRO A 15 -12.84 25.45 -7.17
CA PRO A 15 -14.04 25.19 -7.95
C PRO A 15 -13.68 24.62 -9.34
N ALA A 16 -14.51 23.70 -9.83
CA ALA A 16 -14.39 23.22 -11.20
C ALA A 16 -14.80 24.32 -12.21
N ASP A 17 -14.18 24.29 -13.39
CA ASP A 17 -14.59 25.12 -14.52
C ASP A 17 -15.96 24.69 -15.10
N LYS A 18 -16.41 25.36 -16.15
CA LYS A 18 -17.69 25.05 -16.83
C LYS A 18 -17.77 23.63 -17.41
N ASN A 19 -16.64 22.95 -17.58
CA ASN A 19 -16.54 21.59 -18.10
C ASN A 19 -16.34 20.55 -16.97
N GLY A 20 -16.39 20.96 -15.70
CA GLY A 20 -16.15 20.11 -14.55
C GLY A 20 -14.68 19.84 -14.25
N VAL A 21 -13.76 20.56 -14.92
CA VAL A 21 -12.31 20.34 -14.77
C VAL A 21 -11.75 21.27 -13.69
N ARG A 22 -10.84 20.73 -12.86
CA ARG A 22 -10.08 21.48 -11.86
C ARG A 22 -8.62 21.47 -12.24
N ILE A 23 -8.03 22.66 -12.38
CA ILE A 23 -6.64 22.84 -12.79
C ILE A 23 -5.89 23.54 -11.66
N ALA A 24 -4.77 22.99 -11.26
CA ALA A 24 -3.86 23.59 -10.29
C ALA A 24 -2.43 23.60 -10.84
N GLU A 25 -1.71 24.66 -10.54
CA GLU A 25 -0.31 24.84 -10.86
C GLU A 25 0.47 25.12 -9.58
N LEU A 26 1.61 24.45 -9.42
CA LEU A 26 2.45 24.56 -8.25
C LEU A 26 3.92 24.46 -8.65
N ASP A 27 4.68 25.51 -8.39
CA ASP A 27 6.13 25.53 -8.42
C ASP A 27 6.70 25.45 -7.00
N GLU A 28 8.02 25.35 -6.87
CA GLU A 28 8.69 25.25 -5.58
C GLU A 28 8.43 26.43 -4.65
N MET A 29 8.46 27.67 -5.20
CA MET A 29 8.24 28.87 -4.40
C MET A 29 6.79 29.02 -3.97
N LYS A 30 5.85 28.66 -4.85
CA LYS A 30 4.42 28.64 -4.52
C LYS A 30 4.11 27.56 -3.49
N PHE A 31 4.71 26.37 -3.63
CA PHE A 31 4.61 25.31 -2.63
C PHE A 31 5.07 25.79 -1.24
N ARG A 32 6.25 26.39 -1.14
CA ARG A 32 6.78 26.90 0.12
C ARG A 32 5.88 27.98 0.74
N ARG A 33 5.39 28.91 -0.08
CA ARG A 33 4.55 30.02 0.38
C ARG A 33 3.17 29.56 0.84
N GLU A 34 2.55 28.60 0.13
CA GLU A 34 1.14 28.24 0.32
C GLU A 34 0.94 26.96 1.12
N LEU A 35 1.88 26.01 1.06
CA LEU A 35 1.70 24.66 1.61
C LEU A 35 2.70 24.27 2.70
N TRP A 36 3.71 25.08 3.00
CA TRP A 36 4.64 24.76 4.09
C TRP A 36 3.96 24.64 5.45
N SER A 37 2.87 25.39 5.69
CA SER A 37 2.06 25.33 6.90
C SER A 37 0.88 24.36 6.83
N HIS A 38 0.69 23.67 5.70
CA HIS A 38 -0.44 22.75 5.53
C HIS A 38 -0.37 21.56 6.48
N GLN A 39 -1.52 21.19 7.01
CA GLN A 39 -1.75 20.02 7.86
C GLN A 39 -3.02 19.28 7.40
N PRO A 40 -3.08 17.96 7.60
CA PRO A 40 -2.08 17.10 8.22
C PRO A 40 -0.92 16.73 7.26
N LEU A 41 0.21 16.33 7.82
CA LEU A 41 1.37 15.83 7.04
C LEU A 41 1.02 14.64 6.13
N THR A 42 0.04 13.83 6.50
CA THR A 42 -0.40 12.65 5.74
C THR A 42 -1.07 12.98 4.41
N ASP A 43 -1.40 14.23 4.14
CA ASP A 43 -1.93 14.67 2.84
C ASP A 43 -0.83 14.71 1.77
N PHE A 44 0.44 14.82 2.21
CA PHE A 44 1.57 14.83 1.29
C PHE A 44 1.94 13.42 0.85
N TRP A 45 2.14 13.28 -0.45
CA TRP A 45 2.56 12.02 -1.04
C TRP A 45 3.86 11.49 -0.40
N ARG A 46 3.87 10.20 -0.07
CA ARG A 46 4.90 9.45 0.65
C ARG A 46 5.04 9.79 2.15
N VAL A 47 4.22 10.63 2.71
CA VAL A 47 4.15 10.81 4.16
C VAL A 47 2.98 10.00 4.72
N GLY A 48 3.25 8.74 5.07
CA GLY A 48 2.26 7.88 5.72
C GLY A 48 2.17 8.14 7.23
N ARG A 49 1.17 7.55 7.89
CA ARG A 49 0.93 7.70 9.35
C ARG A 49 2.16 7.42 10.22
N GLY A 50 3.00 6.44 9.83
CA GLY A 50 4.20 6.11 10.58
C GLY A 50 5.27 7.21 10.51
N ILE A 51 5.43 7.86 9.35
CA ILE A 51 6.34 8.99 9.16
C ILE A 51 5.80 10.21 9.91
N ALA A 52 4.52 10.56 9.69
CA ALA A 52 3.88 11.69 10.36
C ALA A 52 4.00 11.58 11.89
N LYS A 53 3.66 10.41 12.47
CA LYS A 53 3.79 10.19 13.92
C LYS A 53 5.21 10.41 14.44
N LYS A 54 6.24 9.94 13.71
CA LYS A 54 7.64 10.17 14.12
C LYS A 54 8.02 11.65 14.05
N LEU A 55 7.57 12.35 13.02
CA LEU A 55 7.80 13.80 12.88
C LEU A 55 7.13 14.57 14.01
N GLU A 56 5.86 14.33 14.26
CA GLU A 56 5.06 14.96 15.33
C GLU A 56 5.68 14.74 16.72
N GLN A 57 6.16 13.52 17.00
CA GLN A 57 6.88 13.21 18.24
C GLN A 57 8.18 13.99 18.44
N ASN A 58 8.73 14.56 17.36
CA ASN A 58 9.93 15.41 17.37
C ASN A 58 9.61 16.89 17.07
N GLY A 59 8.35 17.30 17.23
CA GLY A 59 7.92 18.70 17.12
C GLY A 59 7.79 19.21 15.68
N MET A 60 7.74 18.33 14.69
CA MET A 60 7.56 18.68 13.28
C MET A 60 6.14 18.31 12.82
N PHE A 61 5.30 19.30 12.57
CA PHE A 61 3.88 19.13 12.22
C PHE A 61 3.58 19.49 10.78
N THR A 62 4.52 20.12 10.07
CA THR A 62 4.36 20.64 8.72
C THR A 62 5.59 20.31 7.85
N MET A 63 5.44 20.41 6.53
CA MET A 63 6.59 20.26 5.63
C MET A 63 7.60 21.41 5.81
N GLY A 64 7.13 22.60 6.19
CA GLY A 64 8.01 23.71 6.57
C GLY A 64 8.88 23.40 7.78
N ASP A 65 8.33 22.72 8.80
CA ASP A 65 9.12 22.29 9.98
C ASP A 65 10.21 21.29 9.57
N VAL A 66 9.88 20.35 8.67
CA VAL A 66 10.85 19.37 8.15
C VAL A 66 11.97 20.08 7.37
N ALA A 67 11.62 21.02 6.49
CA ALA A 67 12.58 21.80 5.73
C ALA A 67 13.52 22.61 6.65
N LEU A 68 12.97 23.31 7.64
CA LEU A 68 13.77 24.06 8.61
C LEU A 68 14.62 23.15 9.52
N CYS A 69 14.13 21.96 9.84
CA CYS A 69 14.89 20.96 10.57
C CYS A 69 16.10 20.48 9.75
N SER A 70 15.96 20.32 8.42
CA SER A 70 17.06 19.90 7.57
C SER A 70 18.22 20.91 7.53
N GLU A 71 17.94 22.22 7.72
CA GLU A 71 18.99 23.23 7.83
C GLU A 71 19.66 23.27 9.21
N ARG A 72 18.91 22.98 10.28
CA ARG A 72 19.37 23.17 11.65
C ARG A 72 19.90 21.91 12.30
N ASN A 73 19.34 20.77 11.96
CA ASN A 73 19.66 19.45 12.54
C ASN A 73 19.26 18.31 11.59
N GLU A 74 19.93 18.24 10.46
CA GLU A 74 19.73 17.21 9.45
C GLU A 74 19.95 15.80 10.00
N ASP A 75 20.94 15.65 10.92
CA ASP A 75 21.25 14.36 11.56
C ASP A 75 20.06 13.73 12.26
N LEU A 76 19.15 14.54 12.82
CA LEU A 76 17.92 14.05 13.42
C LEU A 76 17.03 13.34 12.38
N LEU A 77 16.88 13.92 11.20
CA LEU A 77 16.08 13.32 10.13
C LEU A 77 16.70 12.00 9.64
N TYR A 78 18.01 11.95 9.47
CA TYR A 78 18.72 10.70 9.13
C TYR A 78 18.61 9.64 10.23
N LYS A 79 18.68 10.04 11.50
CA LYS A 79 18.46 9.12 12.64
C LYS A 79 17.05 8.53 12.65
N LEU A 80 16.03 9.31 12.29
CA LEU A 80 14.62 8.87 12.30
C LEU A 80 14.27 8.01 11.09
N PHE A 81 14.81 8.33 9.91
CA PHE A 81 14.34 7.78 8.63
C PHE A 81 15.42 7.09 7.79
N GLY A 82 16.69 7.14 8.21
CA GLY A 82 17.84 6.61 7.45
C GLY A 82 17.91 7.26 6.07
N LYS A 83 18.25 6.49 5.05
CA LYS A 83 18.36 6.97 3.66
C LYS A 83 17.06 7.59 3.09
N ASN A 84 15.91 7.31 3.69
CA ASN A 84 14.66 7.90 3.25
C ASN A 84 14.51 9.37 3.70
N ALA A 85 15.42 9.87 4.57
CA ALA A 85 15.46 11.27 4.96
C ALA A 85 15.74 12.18 3.76
N GLU A 86 16.66 11.82 2.85
CA GLU A 86 16.94 12.59 1.64
C GLU A 86 15.69 12.94 0.85
N LEU A 87 14.91 11.92 0.49
CA LEU A 87 13.70 12.15 -0.28
C LEU A 87 12.66 12.99 0.50
N LEU A 88 12.56 12.79 1.82
CA LEU A 88 11.66 13.58 2.67
C LEU A 88 12.09 15.05 2.71
N ILE A 89 13.38 15.32 2.82
CA ILE A 89 13.97 16.66 2.81
C ILE A 89 13.73 17.32 1.45
N ASP A 90 14.07 16.65 0.36
CA ASP A 90 13.85 17.14 -1.01
C ASP A 90 12.38 17.55 -1.22
N HIS A 91 11.46 16.67 -0.84
CA HIS A 91 10.04 16.95 -0.92
C HIS A 91 9.58 18.09 -0.01
N ALA A 92 10.18 18.23 1.18
CA ALA A 92 9.88 19.34 2.08
C ALA A 92 10.29 20.70 1.49
N TRP A 93 11.36 20.72 0.69
CA TRP A 93 11.78 21.88 -0.08
C TRP A 93 11.02 22.08 -1.41
N GLY A 94 10.17 21.11 -1.79
CA GLY A 94 9.45 21.12 -3.06
C GLY A 94 10.26 20.58 -4.23
N TRP A 95 11.38 19.94 -3.97
CA TRP A 95 12.27 19.38 -4.97
C TRP A 95 11.92 17.91 -5.29
N GLU A 96 12.12 17.49 -6.54
CA GLU A 96 11.98 16.10 -6.97
C GLU A 96 13.21 15.71 -7.80
N PRO A 97 14.14 14.94 -7.24
CA PRO A 97 15.37 14.55 -7.95
C PRO A 97 15.10 13.52 -9.08
N THR A 98 13.96 12.81 -9.00
CA THR A 98 13.66 11.71 -9.92
C THR A 98 13.10 12.24 -11.25
N THR A 99 13.84 12.03 -12.33
CA THR A 99 13.41 12.41 -13.68
C THR A 99 12.59 11.30 -14.35
N ILE A 100 11.81 11.65 -15.38
CA ILE A 100 11.12 10.66 -16.23
C ILE A 100 12.12 9.68 -16.88
N LYS A 101 13.32 10.14 -17.23
CA LYS A 101 14.41 9.29 -17.75
C LYS A 101 14.84 8.26 -16.70
N ALA A 102 15.00 8.68 -15.45
CA ALA A 102 15.37 7.80 -14.34
C ALA A 102 14.27 6.75 -14.08
N ILE A 103 12.99 7.17 -14.10
CA ILE A 103 11.85 6.24 -13.94
C ILE A 103 11.83 5.18 -15.05
N LYS A 104 12.01 5.60 -16.32
CA LYS A 104 12.04 4.67 -17.46
C LYS A 104 13.24 3.73 -17.44
N ALA A 105 14.37 4.15 -16.88
CA ALA A 105 15.59 3.36 -16.75
C ALA A 105 15.61 2.46 -15.50
N TYR A 106 14.67 2.68 -14.56
CA TYR A 106 14.63 1.92 -13.30
C TYR A 106 14.40 0.43 -13.54
N ARG A 107 15.22 -0.39 -12.91
CA ARG A 107 15.07 -1.84 -12.84
C ARG A 107 14.83 -2.21 -11.37
N PRO A 108 13.68 -2.83 -11.04
CA PRO A 108 13.39 -3.27 -9.68
C PRO A 108 14.47 -4.25 -9.18
N SER A 109 14.89 -4.08 -7.94
CA SER A 109 15.77 -5.05 -7.26
C SER A 109 15.00 -6.27 -6.72
N SER A 110 13.68 -6.14 -6.56
CA SER A 110 12.81 -7.24 -6.15
C SER A 110 12.20 -7.93 -7.38
N ASN A 111 12.28 -9.25 -7.40
CA ASN A 111 11.72 -10.09 -8.46
C ASN A 111 10.39 -10.72 -7.99
N SER A 112 9.41 -9.91 -7.63
CA SER A 112 8.09 -10.42 -7.26
C SER A 112 7.00 -9.84 -8.15
N LEU A 113 6.07 -10.70 -8.59
CA LEU A 113 4.80 -10.29 -9.19
C LEU A 113 3.70 -10.45 -8.13
N SER A 114 2.80 -9.50 -8.06
CA SER A 114 1.69 -9.56 -7.10
C SER A 114 0.38 -9.12 -7.74
N SER A 115 -0.71 -9.74 -7.30
CA SER A 115 -2.07 -9.34 -7.62
C SER A 115 -2.87 -9.25 -6.33
N GLY A 116 -3.81 -8.32 -6.25
CA GLY A 116 -4.66 -8.17 -5.08
C GLY A 116 -6.07 -7.76 -5.49
N GLN A 117 -7.07 -8.28 -4.77
CA GLN A 117 -8.47 -8.00 -5.02
C GLN A 117 -9.24 -7.76 -3.72
N VAL A 118 -10.08 -6.72 -3.72
CA VAL A 118 -11.12 -6.52 -2.70
C VAL A 118 -12.45 -6.97 -3.30
N LEU A 119 -13.09 -7.92 -2.64
CA LEU A 119 -14.38 -8.45 -3.09
C LEU A 119 -15.49 -7.41 -2.89
N HIS A 120 -16.51 -7.40 -3.75
CA HIS A 120 -17.64 -6.46 -3.63
C HIS A 120 -18.54 -6.76 -2.41
N CYS A 121 -18.58 -8.02 -1.98
CA CYS A 121 -19.26 -8.46 -0.75
C CYS A 121 -18.43 -9.56 -0.07
N PRO A 122 -18.74 -9.93 1.19
CA PRO A 122 -18.09 -11.05 1.86
C PRO A 122 -18.38 -12.37 1.14
N TYR A 123 -17.34 -13.21 0.96
CA TYR A 123 -17.47 -14.53 0.36
C TYR A 123 -17.15 -15.61 1.37
N GLU A 124 -17.87 -16.71 1.30
CA GLU A 124 -17.52 -17.95 1.98
C GLU A 124 -16.22 -18.55 1.41
N SER A 125 -15.55 -19.35 2.22
CA SER A 125 -14.23 -19.91 1.91
C SER A 125 -14.15 -20.60 0.54
N GLN A 126 -15.17 -21.38 0.16
CA GLN A 126 -15.15 -22.09 -1.12
C GLN A 126 -15.19 -21.15 -2.32
N LYS A 127 -16.03 -20.11 -2.25
CA LYS A 127 -16.12 -19.09 -3.29
C LYS A 127 -14.86 -18.22 -3.32
N ALA A 128 -14.30 -17.88 -2.16
CA ALA A 128 -13.04 -17.17 -2.06
C ALA A 128 -11.88 -17.99 -2.67
N LYS A 129 -11.85 -19.31 -2.44
CA LYS A 129 -10.86 -20.19 -3.04
C LYS A 129 -10.92 -20.21 -4.58
N LEU A 130 -12.13 -20.14 -5.14
CA LEU A 130 -12.29 -20.05 -6.60
C LEU A 130 -11.67 -18.76 -7.13
N VAL A 131 -11.95 -17.62 -6.49
CA VAL A 131 -11.35 -16.32 -6.89
C VAL A 131 -9.83 -16.34 -6.75
N VAL A 132 -9.26 -16.92 -5.69
CA VAL A 132 -7.80 -17.10 -5.56
C VAL A 132 -7.23 -17.89 -6.72
N ARG A 133 -7.92 -18.93 -7.17
CA ARG A 133 -7.48 -19.73 -8.34
C ARG A 133 -7.53 -18.92 -9.63
N GLU A 134 -8.57 -18.14 -9.86
CA GLU A 134 -8.68 -17.24 -11.03
C GLU A 134 -7.55 -16.19 -11.01
N MET A 135 -7.30 -15.56 -9.84
CA MET A 135 -6.19 -14.62 -9.68
C MET A 135 -4.82 -15.28 -9.93
N THR A 136 -4.66 -16.51 -9.47
CA THR A 136 -3.42 -17.28 -9.67
C THR A 136 -3.20 -17.58 -11.14
N ASP A 137 -4.25 -17.95 -11.88
CA ASP A 137 -4.17 -18.23 -13.32
C ASP A 137 -3.70 -16.98 -14.09
N LEU A 138 -4.32 -15.83 -13.81
CA LEU A 138 -3.93 -14.55 -14.40
C LEU A 138 -2.48 -14.15 -14.04
N LEU A 139 -2.08 -14.37 -12.79
CA LEU A 139 -0.71 -14.07 -12.35
C LEU A 139 0.33 -14.96 -13.03
N VAL A 140 -0.01 -16.23 -13.28
CA VAL A 140 0.88 -17.15 -14.01
C VAL A 140 0.96 -16.79 -15.49
N LEU A 141 -0.13 -16.33 -16.11
CA LEU A 141 -0.09 -15.82 -17.48
C LEU A 141 0.87 -14.61 -17.58
N ASP A 142 0.80 -13.67 -16.65
CA ASP A 142 1.72 -12.53 -16.59
C ASP A 142 3.18 -12.98 -16.36
N LEU A 143 3.40 -14.01 -15.55
CA LEU A 143 4.72 -14.62 -15.32
C LEU A 143 5.30 -15.19 -16.63
N VAL A 144 4.48 -15.94 -17.38
CA VAL A 144 4.87 -16.55 -18.67
C VAL A 144 5.12 -15.48 -19.73
N ASP A 145 4.24 -14.48 -19.84
CA ASP A 145 4.38 -13.39 -20.81
C ASP A 145 5.69 -12.60 -20.61
N LYS A 146 6.12 -12.44 -19.36
CA LYS A 146 7.39 -11.81 -19.00
C LYS A 146 8.61 -12.75 -19.10
N GLY A 147 8.43 -14.01 -19.45
CA GLY A 147 9.52 -15.00 -19.51
C GLY A 147 10.14 -15.32 -18.14
N LEU A 148 9.35 -15.21 -17.05
CA LEU A 148 9.81 -15.41 -15.69
C LEU A 148 9.40 -16.77 -15.12
N VAL A 149 10.08 -17.19 -14.06
CA VAL A 149 9.78 -18.39 -13.27
C VAL A 149 9.78 -18.04 -11.80
N THR A 150 9.09 -18.82 -10.98
CA THR A 150 9.07 -18.66 -9.52
C THR A 150 9.29 -19.99 -8.82
N ASP A 151 9.86 -19.97 -7.64
CA ASP A 151 10.03 -21.09 -6.73
C ASP A 151 9.22 -20.93 -5.42
N GLN A 152 8.49 -19.81 -5.28
CA GLN A 152 7.68 -19.54 -4.09
C GLN A 152 6.38 -18.83 -4.42
N MET A 153 5.33 -19.20 -3.69
CA MET A 153 4.06 -18.46 -3.67
C MET A 153 3.76 -17.97 -2.26
N VAL A 154 3.23 -16.76 -2.18
CA VAL A 154 2.77 -16.15 -0.93
C VAL A 154 1.29 -15.80 -1.09
N LEU A 155 0.49 -16.13 -0.09
CA LEU A 155 -0.94 -15.82 -0.06
C LEU A 155 -1.29 -15.07 1.22
N THR A 156 -2.05 -13.99 1.06
CA THR A 156 -2.65 -13.25 2.18
C THR A 156 -4.15 -13.14 1.94
N VAL A 157 -4.94 -13.55 2.92
CA VAL A 157 -6.41 -13.52 2.85
C VAL A 157 -6.96 -12.74 4.04
N GLY A 158 -7.58 -11.60 3.74
CA GLY A 158 -8.21 -10.74 4.74
C GLY A 158 -9.70 -11.08 4.91
N TYR A 159 -10.13 -11.17 6.16
CA TYR A 159 -11.50 -11.48 6.53
C TYR A 159 -12.37 -10.23 6.61
N ASP A 160 -13.67 -10.41 6.47
CA ASP A 160 -14.64 -9.32 6.56
C ASP A 160 -14.96 -8.97 8.02
N ILE A 161 -15.29 -7.71 8.24
CA ILE A 161 -15.73 -7.19 9.54
C ILE A 161 -17.00 -7.88 10.05
N GLU A 162 -17.85 -8.38 9.17
CA GLU A 162 -19.09 -9.09 9.50
C GLU A 162 -18.83 -10.29 10.42
N ASN A 163 -17.66 -10.92 10.33
CA ASN A 163 -17.26 -11.99 11.26
C ASN A 163 -17.24 -11.55 12.73
N LEU A 164 -17.08 -10.25 13.01
CA LEU A 164 -17.04 -9.69 14.37
C LEU A 164 -18.27 -8.82 14.71
N THR A 165 -19.00 -8.33 13.72
CA THR A 165 -20.19 -7.49 13.93
C THR A 165 -21.49 -8.28 13.97
N ASP A 166 -21.54 -9.45 13.31
CA ASP A 166 -22.64 -10.39 13.46
C ASP A 166 -22.52 -11.16 14.78
N PRO A 167 -23.51 -11.11 15.71
CA PRO A 167 -23.41 -11.73 17.02
C PRO A 167 -23.21 -13.25 16.96
N ALA A 168 -23.84 -13.94 15.99
CA ALA A 168 -23.77 -15.39 15.87
C ALA A 168 -22.38 -15.84 15.36
N ARG A 169 -21.77 -15.06 14.46
CA ARG A 169 -20.40 -15.28 13.97
C ARG A 169 -19.38 -14.91 15.03
N ARG A 170 -19.56 -13.78 15.70
CA ARG A 170 -18.66 -13.31 16.76
C ARG A 170 -18.55 -14.30 17.92
N ALA A 171 -19.68 -14.90 18.32
CA ALA A 171 -19.71 -15.91 19.38
C ALA A 171 -18.88 -17.17 19.07
N LYS A 172 -18.69 -17.49 17.78
CA LYS A 172 -17.93 -18.66 17.32
C LYS A 172 -16.47 -18.36 17.07
N TYR A 173 -16.10 -17.07 16.97
CA TYR A 173 -14.72 -16.66 16.66
C TYR A 173 -13.92 -16.42 17.94
N HIS A 174 -12.87 -17.21 18.14
CA HIS A 174 -11.94 -17.13 19.27
C HIS A 174 -10.50 -16.79 18.84
N GLY A 175 -10.31 -16.44 17.56
CA GLY A 175 -8.99 -16.11 17.03
C GLY A 175 -8.55 -14.69 17.36
N ALA A 176 -7.36 -14.32 16.90
CA ALA A 176 -6.79 -13.00 17.10
C ALA A 176 -7.54 -11.93 16.27
N VAL A 177 -7.68 -10.75 16.84
CA VAL A 177 -8.31 -9.57 16.23
C VAL A 177 -7.25 -8.52 15.97
N GLU A 178 -7.34 -7.85 14.82
CA GLU A 178 -6.47 -6.73 14.45
C GLU A 178 -7.31 -5.52 14.01
N LYS A 179 -6.71 -4.34 13.96
CA LYS A 179 -7.37 -3.14 13.45
C LYS A 179 -6.97 -2.88 12.01
N ASP A 180 -7.96 -2.69 11.15
CA ASP A 180 -7.72 -2.27 9.78
C ASP A 180 -7.23 -0.80 9.70
N PRO A 181 -6.80 -0.31 8.53
CA PRO A 181 -6.36 1.09 8.36
C PRO A 181 -7.40 2.16 8.76
N TYR A 182 -8.66 1.77 8.86
CA TYR A 182 -9.76 2.67 9.31
C TYR A 182 -10.06 2.54 10.80
N GLY A 183 -9.27 1.76 11.54
CA GLY A 183 -9.45 1.54 12.98
C GLY A 183 -10.52 0.53 13.36
N ARG A 184 -11.14 -0.17 12.39
CA ARG A 184 -12.18 -1.17 12.63
C ARG A 184 -11.55 -2.50 13.03
N GLU A 185 -12.15 -3.19 13.98
CA GLU A 185 -11.73 -4.53 14.37
C GLU A 185 -12.13 -5.55 13.30
N ILE A 186 -11.16 -6.36 12.89
CA ILE A 186 -11.33 -7.45 11.94
C ILE A 186 -10.61 -8.70 12.46
N PRO A 187 -11.00 -9.93 12.07
CA PRO A 187 -10.19 -11.10 12.34
C PRO A 187 -8.81 -10.95 11.74
N LYS A 188 -7.78 -11.42 12.45
CA LYS A 188 -6.41 -11.39 11.93
C LYS A 188 -6.36 -12.12 10.59
N GLN A 189 -5.75 -11.46 9.60
CA GLN A 189 -5.62 -12.00 8.25
C GLN A 189 -4.83 -13.32 8.23
N ALA A 190 -5.23 -14.23 7.37
CA ALA A 190 -4.47 -15.42 7.06
C ALA A 190 -3.29 -15.05 6.15
N HIS A 191 -2.09 -15.50 6.50
CA HIS A 191 -0.89 -15.25 5.72
C HIS A 191 0.00 -16.50 5.73
N GLY A 192 0.58 -16.81 4.58
CA GLY A 192 1.52 -17.92 4.48
C GLY A 192 2.23 -17.96 3.14
N SER A 193 3.24 -18.81 3.08
CA SER A 193 4.00 -19.09 1.86
C SER A 193 4.12 -20.60 1.64
N ILE A 194 4.38 -20.97 0.39
CA ILE A 194 4.68 -22.34 -0.02
C ILE A 194 5.81 -22.30 -1.04
N ASN A 195 6.82 -23.11 -0.84
CA ASN A 195 7.90 -23.30 -1.80
C ASN A 195 7.49 -24.37 -2.84
N LEU A 196 7.90 -24.14 -4.06
CA LEU A 196 7.72 -25.08 -5.18
C LEU A 196 8.98 -25.96 -5.31
N ASP A 197 8.83 -27.12 -5.93
CA ASP A 197 9.97 -28.01 -6.23
C ASP A 197 10.80 -27.42 -7.38
N GLY A 198 11.53 -26.34 -7.08
CA GLY A 198 12.36 -25.58 -8.03
C GLY A 198 11.58 -24.53 -8.81
N HIS A 199 12.33 -23.77 -9.62
CA HIS A 199 11.81 -22.68 -10.44
C HIS A 199 10.89 -23.21 -11.55
N THR A 200 9.68 -22.65 -11.65
CA THR A 200 8.66 -23.07 -12.62
C THR A 200 7.74 -21.94 -13.02
N SER A 201 7.18 -22.01 -14.22
CA SER A 201 6.04 -21.24 -14.69
C SER A 201 4.83 -22.13 -15.01
N SER A 202 4.86 -23.39 -14.55
CA SER A 202 3.77 -24.33 -14.79
C SER A 202 2.51 -23.94 -14.02
N THR A 203 1.46 -23.51 -14.74
CA THR A 203 0.14 -23.19 -14.17
C THR A 203 -0.36 -24.29 -13.25
N ARG A 204 -0.25 -25.55 -13.68
CA ARG A 204 -0.72 -26.70 -12.89
C ARG A 204 0.01 -26.80 -11.55
N LYS A 205 1.36 -26.70 -11.53
CA LYS A 205 2.15 -26.78 -10.29
C LYS A 205 1.83 -25.65 -9.36
N ILE A 206 1.81 -24.41 -9.86
CA ILE A 206 1.54 -23.20 -9.07
C ILE A 206 0.11 -23.24 -8.54
N MET A 207 -0.87 -23.61 -9.36
CA MET A 207 -2.28 -23.71 -8.96
C MET A 207 -2.51 -24.76 -7.86
N CYS A 208 -1.84 -25.92 -7.95
CA CYS A 208 -1.91 -26.93 -6.90
C CYS A 208 -1.33 -26.41 -5.59
N ALA A 209 -0.15 -25.80 -5.63
CA ALA A 209 0.51 -25.26 -4.45
C ALA A 209 -0.30 -24.14 -3.77
N VAL A 210 -0.85 -23.20 -4.54
CA VAL A 210 -1.69 -22.12 -3.99
C VAL A 210 -3.00 -22.66 -3.41
N SER A 211 -3.59 -23.68 -4.04
CA SER A 211 -4.81 -24.34 -3.53
C SER A 211 -4.56 -25.05 -2.20
N GLU A 212 -3.41 -25.71 -2.05
CA GLU A 212 -2.96 -26.32 -0.82
C GLU A 212 -2.66 -25.28 0.25
N LEU A 213 -1.94 -24.20 -0.12
CA LEU A 213 -1.65 -23.11 0.78
C LEU A 213 -2.93 -22.48 1.34
N PHE A 214 -3.93 -22.23 0.46
CA PHE A 214 -5.24 -21.70 0.87
C PHE A 214 -5.89 -22.62 1.92
N ASP A 215 -5.97 -23.93 1.64
CA ASP A 215 -6.59 -24.89 2.56
C ASP A 215 -5.87 -24.99 3.90
N ARG A 216 -4.57 -24.74 3.94
CA ARG A 216 -3.71 -24.79 5.12
C ARG A 216 -3.88 -23.55 6.01
N ILE A 217 -4.02 -22.35 5.42
CA ILE A 217 -3.95 -21.10 6.21
C ILE A 217 -5.33 -20.46 6.46
N VAL A 218 -6.34 -20.72 5.62
CA VAL A 218 -7.62 -20.02 5.69
C VAL A 218 -8.59 -20.73 6.63
N ASP A 219 -9.15 -19.99 7.57
CA ASP A 219 -10.27 -20.46 8.39
C ASP A 219 -11.54 -20.54 7.54
N LYS A 220 -12.04 -21.75 7.35
CA LYS A 220 -13.19 -22.06 6.49
C LYS A 220 -14.53 -21.52 7.03
N ASN A 221 -14.57 -21.14 8.31
CA ASN A 221 -15.78 -20.63 8.95
C ASN A 221 -15.91 -19.10 8.81
N LEU A 222 -14.87 -18.42 8.36
CA LEU A 222 -14.82 -16.97 8.25
C LEU A 222 -15.16 -16.49 6.84
N LEU A 223 -15.87 -15.39 6.77
CA LEU A 223 -16.12 -14.65 5.53
C LEU A 223 -14.88 -13.90 5.09
N VAL A 224 -14.52 -14.05 3.83
CA VAL A 224 -13.34 -13.43 3.19
C VAL A 224 -13.75 -12.14 2.51
N ARG A 225 -12.89 -11.12 2.58
CA ARG A 225 -13.09 -9.80 1.95
C ARG A 225 -11.96 -9.38 1.01
N ARG A 226 -10.75 -9.82 1.25
CA ARG A 226 -9.55 -9.45 0.48
C ARG A 226 -8.66 -10.64 0.22
N MET A 227 -7.96 -10.59 -0.88
CA MET A 227 -6.93 -11.55 -1.21
C MET A 227 -5.90 -10.93 -2.13
#